data_a8c5a468353a96ee2f532109dcdede89
#
_entry.id   a8c5a468353a96ee2f532109dcdede89
#
_cell.length_a   1.000
_cell.length_b   1.000
_cell.length_c   1.000
_cell.angle_alpha   90.00
_cell.angle_beta   90.00
_cell.angle_gamma   90.00
#
_symmetry.space_group_name_H-M   'P 1'
#
loop_
_entity.id
_entity.type
_entity.pdbx_description
1 polymer ?
#
loop_
_entity_poly.entity_id
_entity_poly.type
_entity_poly.pdbx_seq_one_letter_code
_entity_poly.pdbx_strand_id
1 'polypeptide(L)'
;MGEISLTRIIKPKNISKVTVLHGGTSEEKEVSNSTAESCIDAIEKMGFDVEALSVGSTNMQDLADFIKVKNPDVIFNALHGGIGENGTIQGLFEVLNIPYTHSGVLSSAIAMDKFISKKIFKTFGLPVIEDQLLNAENELNGILIKPPFVIKPNNGGSSVGIRFIRHTEQIEELDALYRHKDREHLLEKYIPGRELTVAVLNGRPLTVTDIVTEDWYSYDAKYENGGSKHVIPANIPKDIFELCLSYAMKAHQSLGCRGVTRSDFRWNEEKGKEGLYILELNTQPGMTKTSLVPEQAKYVGLDLPQLCLDLIKDASCNK
;
A
#
# COMPACT_ATOMS: atom_id res chain seq x y z
N MET A 1 -15.33 19.23 -25.05
CA MET A 1 -15.77 17.85 -24.88
C MET A 1 -15.02 17.03 -25.93
N GLY A 2 -13.87 16.45 -25.58
CA GLY A 2 -13.14 15.54 -26.47
C GLY A 2 -13.70 14.14 -26.26
N GLU A 3 -14.07 13.48 -27.34
CA GLU A 3 -14.48 12.07 -27.33
C GLU A 3 -13.36 11.24 -26.70
N ILE A 4 -13.66 10.60 -25.55
CA ILE A 4 -12.82 9.57 -24.97
C ILE A 4 -12.90 8.39 -25.93
N SER A 5 -11.88 8.25 -26.77
CA SER A 5 -11.68 7.05 -27.57
C SER A 5 -11.60 5.87 -26.58
N LEU A 6 -12.61 5.01 -26.60
CA LEU A 6 -12.58 3.70 -25.94
C LEU A 6 -11.40 2.94 -26.52
N THR A 7 -10.25 3.02 -25.83
CA THR A 7 -9.06 2.26 -26.21
C THR A 7 -9.44 0.79 -26.13
N ARG A 8 -9.46 0.12 -27.26
CA ARG A 8 -9.82 -1.29 -27.38
C ARG A 8 -8.92 -2.07 -26.42
N ILE A 9 -9.48 -2.70 -25.39
CA ILE A 9 -8.78 -3.58 -24.46
C ILE A 9 -8.18 -4.71 -25.30
N ILE A 10 -6.84 -4.71 -25.43
CA ILE A 10 -6.13 -5.74 -26.21
C ILE A 10 -5.40 -6.63 -25.21
N LYS A 11 -5.90 -7.86 -25.05
CA LYS A 11 -5.27 -8.92 -24.26
C LYS A 11 -3.90 -9.27 -24.87
N PRO A 12 -2.81 -9.40 -24.05
CA PRO A 12 -1.53 -9.91 -24.52
C PRO A 12 -1.67 -11.31 -25.10
N LYS A 13 -1.08 -11.55 -26.27
CA LYS A 13 -1.21 -12.84 -26.97
C LYS A 13 -0.54 -14.03 -26.24
N ASN A 14 0.43 -13.73 -25.40
CA ASN A 14 1.25 -14.72 -24.68
C ASN A 14 0.76 -14.97 -23.24
N ILE A 15 -0.33 -14.32 -22.80
CA ILE A 15 -0.90 -14.53 -21.46
C ILE A 15 -2.36 -15.00 -21.65
N SER A 16 -2.65 -16.16 -21.12
CA SER A 16 -3.97 -16.78 -21.16
C SER A 16 -4.50 -17.12 -19.77
N LYS A 17 -3.65 -17.70 -18.94
CA LYS A 17 -3.96 -18.18 -17.59
C LYS A 17 -3.45 -17.23 -16.52
N VAL A 18 -4.34 -16.79 -15.64
CA VAL A 18 -4.01 -15.94 -14.49
C VAL A 18 -4.44 -16.63 -13.21
N THR A 19 -3.51 -16.84 -12.29
CA THR A 19 -3.86 -17.30 -10.93
C THR A 19 -3.92 -16.10 -9.99
N VAL A 20 -5.08 -15.88 -9.37
CA VAL A 20 -5.29 -14.82 -8.38
C VAL A 20 -5.08 -15.37 -6.98
N LEU A 21 -4.06 -14.91 -6.27
CA LEU A 21 -3.80 -15.30 -4.88
C LEU A 21 -4.54 -14.39 -3.93
N HIS A 22 -5.21 -14.98 -2.92
CA HIS A 22 -5.98 -14.24 -1.93
C HIS A 22 -6.00 -14.92 -0.56
N GLY A 23 -6.58 -14.25 0.44
CA GLY A 23 -6.69 -14.76 1.81
C GLY A 23 -5.46 -14.36 2.64
N GLY A 24 -4.65 -15.34 3.00
CA GLY A 24 -3.51 -15.14 3.91
C GLY A 24 -3.89 -15.31 5.37
N THR A 25 -2.91 -15.07 6.26
CA THR A 25 -3.06 -15.19 7.73
C THR A 25 -2.99 -13.85 8.44
N SER A 26 -2.88 -12.74 7.69
CA SER A 26 -2.85 -11.38 8.25
C SER A 26 -4.23 -10.93 8.70
N GLU A 27 -4.27 -9.86 9.48
CA GLU A 27 -5.51 -9.17 9.88
C GLU A 27 -6.28 -8.60 8.66
N GLU A 28 -5.63 -8.49 7.50
CA GLU A 28 -6.20 -7.97 6.24
C GLU A 28 -6.78 -9.07 5.33
N LYS A 29 -6.98 -10.30 5.85
CA LYS A 29 -7.51 -11.43 5.08
C LYS A 29 -8.83 -11.12 4.35
N GLU A 30 -9.75 -10.45 5.02
CA GLU A 30 -11.06 -10.13 4.43
C GLU A 30 -10.93 -9.07 3.33
N VAL A 31 -10.01 -8.12 3.48
CA VAL A 31 -9.67 -7.14 2.42
C VAL A 31 -9.07 -7.84 1.22
N SER A 32 -8.21 -8.83 1.45
CA SER A 32 -7.62 -9.67 0.40
C SER A 32 -8.69 -10.45 -0.37
N ASN A 33 -9.66 -11.06 0.32
CA ASN A 33 -10.76 -11.77 -0.31
C ASN A 33 -11.61 -10.83 -1.18
N SER A 34 -11.99 -9.67 -0.66
CA SER A 34 -12.78 -8.67 -1.39
C SER A 34 -12.03 -8.08 -2.59
N THR A 35 -10.71 -7.87 -2.46
CA THR A 35 -9.84 -7.46 -3.57
C THR A 35 -9.85 -8.53 -4.65
N ALA A 36 -9.66 -9.79 -4.28
CA ALA A 36 -9.64 -10.91 -5.24
C ALA A 36 -10.97 -11.04 -5.98
N GLU A 37 -12.11 -11.02 -5.30
CA GLU A 37 -13.44 -11.07 -5.93
C GLU A 37 -13.60 -9.97 -7.00
N SER A 38 -13.22 -8.73 -6.66
CA SER A 38 -13.31 -7.59 -7.58
C SER A 38 -12.39 -7.75 -8.79
N CYS A 39 -11.16 -8.24 -8.58
CA CYS A 39 -10.17 -8.43 -9.63
C CYS A 39 -10.48 -9.64 -10.51
N ILE A 40 -10.94 -10.76 -9.96
CA ILE A 40 -11.34 -11.97 -10.70
C ILE A 40 -12.42 -11.60 -11.71
N ASP A 41 -13.52 -10.98 -11.25
CA ASP A 41 -14.62 -10.53 -12.13
C ASP A 41 -14.12 -9.60 -13.26
N ALA A 42 -13.19 -8.70 -12.93
CA ALA A 42 -12.61 -7.79 -13.92
C ALA A 42 -11.72 -8.52 -14.95
N ILE A 43 -10.90 -9.48 -14.51
CA ILE A 43 -9.96 -10.23 -15.37
C ILE A 43 -10.71 -11.24 -16.26
N GLU A 44 -11.74 -11.93 -15.75
CA GLU A 44 -12.59 -12.84 -16.51
C GLU A 44 -13.34 -12.13 -17.64
N LYS A 45 -13.86 -10.92 -17.36
CA LYS A 45 -14.51 -10.07 -18.40
C LYS A 45 -13.60 -9.71 -19.55
N MET A 46 -12.30 -9.75 -19.37
CA MET A 46 -11.30 -9.53 -20.42
C MET A 46 -10.93 -10.81 -21.18
N GLY A 47 -11.53 -11.96 -20.82
CA GLY A 47 -11.35 -13.24 -21.53
C GLY A 47 -10.09 -13.98 -21.11
N PHE A 48 -9.55 -13.75 -19.89
CA PHE A 48 -8.53 -14.60 -19.31
C PHE A 48 -9.16 -15.84 -18.65
N ASP A 49 -8.41 -16.93 -18.64
CA ASP A 49 -8.70 -18.11 -17.82
C ASP A 49 -8.20 -17.82 -16.41
N VAL A 50 -9.10 -17.67 -15.46
CA VAL A 50 -8.77 -17.21 -14.10
C VAL A 50 -8.97 -18.35 -13.11
N GLU A 51 -7.97 -18.57 -12.28
CA GLU A 51 -8.06 -19.47 -11.15
C GLU A 51 -7.81 -18.72 -9.84
N ALA A 52 -8.74 -18.82 -8.89
CA ALA A 52 -8.57 -18.29 -7.55
C ALA A 52 -7.83 -19.30 -6.66
N LEU A 53 -6.80 -18.87 -5.96
CA LEU A 53 -6.06 -19.67 -5.01
C LEU A 53 -6.01 -19.02 -3.63
N SER A 54 -6.68 -19.62 -2.68
CA SER A 54 -6.68 -19.16 -1.29
C SER A 54 -5.39 -19.59 -0.58
N VAL A 55 -4.63 -18.61 -0.09
CA VAL A 55 -3.42 -18.80 0.72
C VAL A 55 -3.83 -18.71 2.18
N GLY A 56 -4.12 -19.85 2.80
CA GLY A 56 -4.46 -19.93 4.23
C GLY A 56 -3.23 -20.25 5.09
N SER A 57 -3.40 -21.19 6.02
CA SER A 57 -2.32 -21.81 6.81
C SER A 57 -1.45 -22.79 5.98
N THR A 58 -1.61 -22.80 4.67
CA THR A 58 -0.87 -23.64 3.71
C THR A 58 0.62 -23.37 3.85
N ASN A 59 1.42 -24.43 3.97
CA ASN A 59 2.86 -24.23 3.96
C ASN A 59 3.34 -23.83 2.57
N MET A 60 4.52 -23.17 2.49
CA MET A 60 5.04 -22.66 1.23
C MET A 60 5.35 -23.75 0.20
N GLN A 61 5.63 -25.00 0.65
CA GLN A 61 5.88 -26.13 -0.24
C GLN A 61 4.60 -26.52 -0.99
N ASP A 62 3.48 -26.67 -0.26
CA ASP A 62 2.19 -27.03 -0.85
C ASP A 62 1.71 -25.96 -1.83
N LEU A 63 1.93 -24.68 -1.48
CA LEU A 63 1.63 -23.54 -2.35
C LEU A 63 2.48 -23.60 -3.64
N ALA A 64 3.78 -23.86 -3.52
CA ALA A 64 4.68 -23.98 -4.66
C ALA A 64 4.26 -25.13 -5.58
N ASP A 65 3.93 -26.29 -5.02
CA ASP A 65 3.52 -27.48 -5.77
C ASP A 65 2.18 -27.24 -6.47
N PHE A 66 1.23 -26.60 -5.80
CA PHE A 66 -0.02 -26.22 -6.44
C PHE A 66 0.19 -25.26 -7.63
N ILE A 67 0.98 -24.22 -7.44
CA ILE A 67 1.28 -23.25 -8.51
C ILE A 67 1.96 -23.95 -9.70
N LYS A 68 2.91 -24.87 -9.45
CA LYS A 68 3.57 -25.65 -10.51
C LYS A 68 2.59 -26.51 -11.30
N VAL A 69 1.67 -27.20 -10.60
CA VAL A 69 0.64 -28.03 -11.23
C VAL A 69 -0.30 -27.22 -12.11
N LYS A 70 -0.69 -26.05 -11.65
CA LYS A 70 -1.61 -25.14 -12.37
C LYS A 70 -0.92 -24.44 -13.54
N ASN A 71 0.38 -24.21 -13.44
CA ASN A 71 1.23 -23.59 -14.45
C ASN A 71 0.60 -22.30 -15.05
N PRO A 72 0.37 -21.26 -14.22
CA PRO A 72 -0.16 -19.99 -14.71
C PRO A 72 0.88 -19.23 -15.55
N ASP A 73 0.41 -18.42 -16.49
CA ASP A 73 1.27 -17.47 -17.21
C ASP A 73 1.65 -16.27 -16.33
N VAL A 74 0.72 -15.88 -15.41
CA VAL A 74 0.90 -14.77 -14.48
C VAL A 74 0.20 -15.06 -13.15
N ILE A 75 0.85 -14.68 -12.07
CA ILE A 75 0.22 -14.60 -10.74
C ILE A 75 -0.25 -13.17 -10.50
N PHE A 76 -1.54 -12.99 -10.29
CA PHE A 76 -2.11 -11.75 -9.79
C PHE A 76 -2.14 -11.82 -8.25
N ASN A 77 -1.25 -11.07 -7.61
CA ASN A 77 -1.18 -11.03 -6.15
C ASN A 77 -2.27 -10.10 -5.59
N ALA A 78 -3.29 -10.66 -4.97
CA ALA A 78 -4.34 -9.92 -4.25
C ALA A 78 -4.27 -10.13 -2.73
N LEU A 79 -3.12 -10.66 -2.23
CA LEU A 79 -2.87 -10.76 -0.79
C LEU A 79 -2.62 -9.36 -0.21
N HIS A 80 -3.00 -9.17 1.06
CA HIS A 80 -2.71 -7.96 1.82
C HIS A 80 -2.07 -8.30 3.15
N GLY A 81 -1.13 -7.46 3.55
CA GLY A 81 -0.37 -7.60 4.78
C GLY A 81 0.54 -8.83 4.84
N GLY A 82 1.36 -8.91 5.87
CA GLY A 82 2.22 -10.04 6.18
C GLY A 82 3.05 -10.53 4.98
N ILE A 83 3.03 -11.85 4.75
CA ILE A 83 3.79 -12.48 3.66
C ILE A 83 3.38 -12.02 2.26
N GLY A 84 2.17 -11.47 2.10
CA GLY A 84 1.65 -10.99 0.81
C GLY A 84 2.35 -9.72 0.33
N GLU A 85 2.87 -8.91 1.26
CA GLU A 85 3.42 -7.57 0.98
C GLU A 85 4.89 -7.38 1.38
N ASN A 86 5.46 -8.28 2.19
CA ASN A 86 6.79 -8.10 2.77
C ASN A 86 7.94 -8.71 1.96
N GLY A 87 7.71 -9.11 0.72
CA GLY A 87 8.73 -9.73 -0.13
C GLY A 87 8.78 -11.25 -0.05
N THR A 88 8.15 -11.88 0.95
CA THR A 88 8.22 -13.34 1.16
C THR A 88 7.58 -14.11 0.01
N ILE A 89 6.33 -13.79 -0.33
CA ILE A 89 5.62 -14.48 -1.42
C ILE A 89 6.22 -14.13 -2.79
N GLN A 90 6.71 -12.90 -2.95
CA GLN A 90 7.40 -12.47 -4.16
C GLN A 90 8.68 -13.31 -4.38
N GLY A 91 9.41 -13.61 -3.29
CA GLY A 91 10.57 -14.50 -3.35
C GLY A 91 10.23 -15.92 -3.83
N LEU A 92 9.07 -16.46 -3.46
CA LEU A 92 8.58 -17.73 -3.97
C LEU A 92 8.35 -17.66 -5.50
N PHE A 93 7.72 -16.59 -5.99
CA PHE A 93 7.45 -16.42 -7.42
C PHE A 93 8.75 -16.28 -8.24
N GLU A 94 9.75 -15.56 -7.70
CA GLU A 94 11.09 -15.47 -8.31
C GLU A 94 11.76 -16.85 -8.42
N VAL A 95 11.73 -17.66 -7.34
CA VAL A 95 12.30 -19.02 -7.35
C VAL A 95 11.58 -19.95 -8.34
N LEU A 96 10.25 -19.79 -8.47
CA LEU A 96 9.44 -20.53 -9.43
C LEU A 96 9.56 -20.00 -10.87
N ASN A 97 10.17 -18.83 -11.05
CA ASN A 97 10.28 -18.13 -12.34
C ASN A 97 8.92 -17.89 -13.02
N ILE A 98 7.92 -17.47 -12.23
CA ILE A 98 6.58 -17.17 -12.71
C ILE A 98 6.32 -15.67 -12.60
N PRO A 99 5.98 -14.97 -13.69
CA PRO A 99 5.67 -13.55 -13.66
C PRO A 99 4.53 -13.24 -12.67
N TYR A 100 4.66 -12.15 -11.92
CA TYR A 100 3.69 -11.72 -10.92
C TYR A 100 3.47 -10.21 -10.96
N THR A 101 2.28 -9.79 -10.54
CA THR A 101 1.90 -8.38 -10.47
C THR A 101 2.52 -7.69 -9.25
N HIS A 102 2.54 -6.35 -9.29
CA HIS A 102 3.05 -5.47 -8.23
C HIS A 102 4.58 -5.51 -8.06
N SER A 103 5.06 -4.92 -6.98
CA SER A 103 6.49 -4.72 -6.73
C SER A 103 7.23 -6.03 -6.41
N GLY A 104 8.53 -6.04 -6.65
CA GLY A 104 9.41 -7.19 -6.40
C GLY A 104 9.80 -7.35 -4.93
N VAL A 105 10.66 -8.36 -4.67
CA VAL A 105 11.08 -8.76 -3.32
C VAL A 105 11.62 -7.59 -2.50
N LEU A 106 12.65 -6.91 -3.02
CA LEU A 106 13.35 -5.85 -2.29
C LEU A 106 12.43 -4.64 -2.01
N SER A 107 11.71 -4.19 -3.03
CA SER A 107 10.82 -3.04 -2.91
C SER A 107 9.69 -3.30 -1.90
N SER A 108 9.10 -4.50 -1.92
CA SER A 108 8.07 -4.93 -0.99
C SER A 108 8.60 -5.01 0.45
N ALA A 109 9.77 -5.62 0.65
CA ALA A 109 10.38 -5.72 1.97
C ALA A 109 10.72 -4.35 2.57
N ILE A 110 11.30 -3.45 1.77
CA ILE A 110 11.66 -2.10 2.23
C ILE A 110 10.39 -1.27 2.50
N ALA A 111 9.39 -1.33 1.63
CA ALA A 111 8.16 -0.56 1.81
C ALA A 111 7.39 -0.97 3.07
N MET A 112 7.41 -2.26 3.43
CA MET A 112 6.79 -2.77 4.64
C MET A 112 7.48 -2.25 5.91
N ASP A 113 8.79 -2.03 5.87
CA ASP A 113 9.57 -1.43 6.96
C ASP A 113 9.53 0.10 6.88
N LYS A 114 8.65 0.72 7.69
CA LYS A 114 8.44 2.17 7.65
C LYS A 114 9.70 2.96 8.01
N PHE A 115 10.49 2.47 8.96
CA PHE A 115 11.71 3.15 9.37
C PHE A 115 12.76 3.15 8.26
N ILE A 116 12.99 2.01 7.62
CA ILE A 116 13.96 1.89 6.52
C ILE A 116 13.48 2.66 5.29
N SER A 117 12.21 2.51 4.88
CA SER A 117 11.65 3.24 3.74
C SER A 117 11.78 4.76 3.90
N LYS A 118 11.52 5.30 5.09
CA LYS A 118 11.69 6.73 5.41
C LYS A 118 13.15 7.18 5.33
N LYS A 119 14.12 6.36 5.74
CA LYS A 119 15.55 6.67 5.57
C LYS A 119 15.90 6.80 4.09
N ILE A 120 15.39 5.90 3.25
CA ILE A 120 15.57 5.99 1.80
C ILE A 120 14.89 7.23 1.25
N PHE A 121 13.62 7.50 1.59
CA PHE A 121 12.92 8.71 1.17
C PHE A 121 13.70 9.98 1.48
N LYS A 122 14.24 10.08 2.70
CA LYS A 122 15.08 11.21 3.12
C LYS A 122 16.34 11.37 2.25
N THR A 123 16.99 10.25 1.90
CA THR A 123 18.18 10.25 1.03
C THR A 123 17.86 10.78 -0.36
N PHE A 124 16.64 10.52 -0.85
CA PHE A 124 16.15 11.05 -2.12
C PHE A 124 15.54 12.47 -1.99
N GLY A 125 15.64 13.12 -0.83
CA GLY A 125 15.15 14.47 -0.59
C GLY A 125 13.62 14.57 -0.52
N LEU A 126 12.93 13.51 -0.11
CA LEU A 126 11.52 13.57 0.25
C LEU A 126 11.36 14.04 1.70
N PRO A 127 10.39 14.90 2.00
CA PRO A 127 10.12 15.33 3.37
C PRO A 127 9.49 14.19 4.16
N VAL A 128 10.18 13.75 5.20
CA VAL A 128 9.70 12.74 6.14
C VAL A 128 9.48 13.37 7.52
N ILE A 129 8.51 12.84 8.26
CA ILE A 129 8.25 13.26 9.64
C ILE A 129 9.42 12.81 10.52
N GLU A 130 9.78 13.63 11.52
CA GLU A 130 10.72 13.28 12.58
C GLU A 130 10.27 11.98 13.26
N ASP A 131 11.16 10.99 13.28
CA ASP A 131 10.86 9.63 13.73
C ASP A 131 11.90 9.06 14.66
N GLN A 132 11.47 8.07 15.44
CA GLN A 132 12.32 7.27 16.31
C GLN A 132 11.84 5.82 16.31
N LEU A 133 12.75 4.87 16.06
CA LEU A 133 12.46 3.45 16.20
C LEU A 133 12.63 3.04 17.67
N LEU A 134 11.60 2.41 18.23
CA LEU A 134 11.67 1.69 19.50
C LEU A 134 11.81 0.20 19.22
N ASN A 135 12.82 -0.39 19.77
CA ASN A 135 13.08 -1.83 19.76
C ASN A 135 13.34 -2.32 21.20
N ALA A 136 13.59 -3.61 21.38
CA ALA A 136 13.83 -4.21 22.68
C ALA A 136 15.06 -3.63 23.43
N GLU A 137 15.97 -2.98 22.71
CA GLU A 137 17.18 -2.36 23.29
C GLU A 137 16.92 -0.92 23.74
N ASN A 138 15.94 -0.24 23.15
CA ASN A 138 15.55 1.14 23.45
C ASN A 138 14.23 1.13 24.22
N GLU A 139 14.30 1.00 25.52
CA GLU A 139 13.13 1.07 26.39
C GLU A 139 12.41 2.42 26.30
N LEU A 140 11.16 2.48 26.77
CA LEU A 140 10.34 3.72 26.79
C LEU A 140 11.03 4.91 27.47
N ASN A 141 11.96 4.67 28.35
CA ASN A 141 12.82 5.71 28.97
C ASN A 141 13.75 6.41 27.95
N GLY A 142 13.93 5.84 26.77
CA GLY A 142 14.72 6.40 25.67
C GLY A 142 13.90 7.20 24.65
N ILE A 143 12.63 7.55 24.91
CA ILE A 143 11.82 8.36 24.01
C ILE A 143 12.37 9.78 23.96
N LEU A 144 12.84 10.19 22.76
CA LEU A 144 13.40 11.51 22.49
C LEU A 144 12.36 12.48 21.90
N ILE A 145 11.33 11.95 21.24
CA ILE A 145 10.26 12.76 20.63
C ILE A 145 9.25 13.15 21.71
N LYS A 146 9.06 14.45 21.89
CA LYS A 146 8.08 14.98 22.84
C LYS A 146 6.66 14.91 22.29
N PRO A 147 5.64 14.60 23.12
CA PRO A 147 4.25 14.69 22.71
C PRO A 147 3.88 16.08 22.14
N PRO A 148 2.91 16.15 21.20
CA PRO A 148 2.14 15.03 20.66
C PRO A 148 2.91 14.22 19.62
N PHE A 149 2.78 12.88 19.68
CA PHE A 149 3.33 11.96 18.69
C PHE A 149 2.39 10.77 18.45
N VAL A 150 2.64 10.06 17.36
CA VAL A 150 1.96 8.81 17.00
C VAL A 150 2.94 7.67 17.21
N ILE A 151 2.48 6.57 17.81
CA ILE A 151 3.22 5.31 17.87
C ILE A 151 2.47 4.26 17.06
N LYS A 152 3.20 3.51 16.24
CA LYS A 152 2.64 2.49 15.33
C LYS A 152 3.63 1.33 15.16
N PRO A 153 3.16 0.10 14.83
CA PRO A 153 4.07 -0.97 14.43
C PRO A 153 4.94 -0.54 13.24
N ASN A 154 6.24 -0.82 13.29
CA ASN A 154 7.16 -0.54 12.18
C ASN A 154 6.77 -1.36 10.94
N ASN A 155 6.50 -2.66 11.15
CA ASN A 155 6.11 -3.61 10.12
C ASN A 155 4.62 -3.96 10.28
N GLY A 156 3.73 -3.26 9.59
CA GLY A 156 2.31 -3.48 9.69
C GLY A 156 1.51 -2.57 8.76
N GLY A 157 0.27 -2.96 8.46
CA GLY A 157 -0.65 -2.26 7.56
C GLY A 157 -1.93 -1.78 8.27
N SER A 158 -2.83 -1.20 7.48
CA SER A 158 -4.23 -0.89 7.83
C SER A 158 -4.49 -0.13 9.13
N SER A 159 -3.55 0.68 9.59
CA SER A 159 -3.68 1.47 10.84
C SER A 159 -3.86 0.63 12.12
N VAL A 160 -3.64 -0.67 12.08
CA VAL A 160 -3.75 -1.54 13.26
C VAL A 160 -2.61 -1.23 14.23
N GLY A 161 -2.96 -1.08 15.52
CA GLY A 161 -1.98 -0.81 16.58
C GLY A 161 -1.46 0.63 16.63
N ILE A 162 -2.04 1.57 15.87
CA ILE A 162 -1.68 2.99 15.96
C ILE A 162 -2.29 3.61 17.23
N ARG A 163 -1.47 4.41 17.92
CA ARG A 163 -1.92 5.20 19.08
C ARG A 163 -1.41 6.63 18.98
N PHE A 164 -2.25 7.55 19.42
CA PHE A 164 -1.94 8.96 19.50
C PHE A 164 -1.65 9.35 20.96
N ILE A 165 -0.44 9.83 21.21
CA ILE A 165 0.05 10.25 22.53
C ILE A 165 0.05 11.78 22.57
N ARG A 166 -0.83 12.34 23.37
CA ARG A 166 -1.02 13.79 23.51
C ARG A 166 -0.17 14.39 24.62
N HIS A 167 0.02 13.63 25.70
CA HIS A 167 0.65 14.10 26.92
C HIS A 167 1.66 13.08 27.44
N THR A 168 2.65 13.55 28.18
CA THR A 168 3.77 12.72 28.69
C THR A 168 3.29 11.60 29.62
N GLU A 169 2.23 11.84 30.38
CA GLU A 169 1.66 10.89 31.34
C GLU A 169 1.13 9.62 30.64
N GLN A 170 0.71 9.73 29.39
CA GLN A 170 0.26 8.58 28.59
C GLN A 170 1.40 7.64 28.19
N ILE A 171 2.66 8.08 28.29
CA ILE A 171 3.84 7.24 27.98
C ILE A 171 3.97 6.10 28.98
N GLU A 172 3.66 6.32 30.25
CA GLU A 172 3.70 5.29 31.28
C GLU A 172 2.70 4.15 31.01
N GLU A 173 1.55 4.47 30.40
CA GLU A 173 0.54 3.48 30.00
C GLU A 173 1.02 2.61 28.82
N LEU A 174 1.92 3.12 27.99
CA LEU A 174 2.47 2.39 26.85
C LEU A 174 3.33 1.21 27.27
N ASP A 175 4.01 1.31 28.43
CA ASP A 175 4.93 0.27 28.90
C ASP A 175 4.25 -1.11 29.02
N ALA A 176 3.00 -1.16 29.47
CA ALA A 176 2.21 -2.39 29.56
C ALA A 176 1.84 -2.99 28.18
N LEU A 177 1.69 -2.15 27.17
CA LEU A 177 1.23 -2.52 25.82
C LEU A 177 2.40 -2.87 24.87
N TYR A 178 3.57 -2.26 25.07
CA TYR A 178 4.73 -2.37 24.17
C TYR A 178 5.86 -3.23 24.72
N ARG A 179 5.72 -3.85 25.89
CA ARG A 179 6.67 -4.84 26.46
C ARG A 179 6.79 -6.13 25.67
N HIS A 180 6.00 -6.31 24.61
CA HIS A 180 6.17 -7.45 23.70
C HIS A 180 7.46 -7.26 22.91
N LYS A 181 8.50 -7.96 23.35
CA LYS A 181 9.89 -7.92 22.87
C LYS A 181 10.07 -8.26 21.37
N ASP A 182 9.00 -8.65 20.69
CA ASP A 182 9.08 -9.22 19.33
C ASP A 182 8.65 -8.25 18.22
N ARG A 183 8.24 -7.01 18.55
CA ARG A 183 7.79 -6.03 17.55
C ARG A 183 8.47 -4.69 17.75
N GLU A 184 9.04 -4.18 16.68
CA GLU A 184 9.54 -2.81 16.60
C GLU A 184 8.37 -1.84 16.39
N HIS A 185 8.45 -0.68 17.04
CA HIS A 185 7.47 0.39 16.93
C HIS A 185 8.13 1.68 16.45
N LEU A 186 7.46 2.36 15.53
CA LEU A 186 7.87 3.66 15.03
C LEU A 186 7.11 4.76 15.77
N LEU A 187 7.84 5.68 16.39
CA LEU A 187 7.30 6.94 16.88
C LEU A 187 7.46 8.00 15.81
N GLU A 188 6.43 8.79 15.59
CA GLU A 188 6.46 9.92 14.67
C GLU A 188 5.84 11.14 15.33
N LYS A 189 6.50 12.28 15.19
CA LYS A 189 5.91 13.56 15.60
C LYS A 189 4.55 13.75 14.97
N TYR A 190 3.56 14.14 15.74
CA TYR A 190 2.23 14.40 15.18
C TYR A 190 2.22 15.63 14.27
N ILE A 191 1.70 15.47 13.08
CA ILE A 191 1.46 16.55 12.11
C ILE A 191 -0.05 16.78 12.03
N PRO A 192 -0.55 17.94 12.46
CA PRO A 192 -1.96 18.30 12.28
C PRO A 192 -2.27 18.54 10.80
N GLY A 193 -3.55 18.56 10.44
CA GLY A 193 -4.01 18.88 9.09
C GLY A 193 -4.59 17.67 8.36
N ARG A 194 -4.44 17.65 7.03
CA ARG A 194 -5.15 16.74 6.12
C ARG A 194 -4.34 15.50 5.80
N GLU A 195 -5.05 14.43 5.47
CA GLU A 195 -4.47 13.20 4.95
C GLU A 195 -4.72 13.10 3.45
N LEU A 196 -3.64 13.06 2.68
CA LEU A 196 -3.68 13.02 1.23
C LEU A 196 -3.06 11.71 0.74
N THR A 197 -3.54 11.19 -0.38
CA THR A 197 -2.98 9.97 -0.96
C THR A 197 -2.90 10.04 -2.47
N VAL A 198 -1.88 9.40 -3.03
CA VAL A 198 -1.61 9.35 -4.48
C VAL A 198 -1.24 7.93 -4.88
N ALA A 199 -1.95 7.39 -5.86
CA ALA A 199 -1.58 6.16 -6.54
C ALA A 199 -0.63 6.45 -7.71
N VAL A 200 0.37 5.59 -7.88
CA VAL A 200 1.25 5.55 -9.06
C VAL A 200 1.04 4.22 -9.76
N LEU A 201 0.68 4.26 -11.04
CA LEU A 201 0.50 3.08 -11.88
C LEU A 201 1.54 3.09 -13.00
N ASN A 202 2.39 2.05 -13.05
CA ASN A 202 3.43 1.88 -14.06
C ASN A 202 4.27 3.17 -14.26
N GLY A 203 4.73 3.75 -13.14
CA GLY A 203 5.54 4.97 -13.14
C GLY A 203 4.76 6.24 -13.52
N ARG A 204 3.43 6.24 -13.44
CA ARG A 204 2.58 7.38 -13.72
C ARG A 204 1.68 7.70 -12.53
N PRO A 205 1.82 8.85 -11.86
CA PRO A 205 0.93 9.25 -10.79
C PRO A 205 -0.46 9.55 -11.36
N LEU A 206 -1.52 9.13 -10.67
CA LEU A 206 -2.89 9.24 -11.16
C LEU A 206 -3.51 10.59 -10.77
N THR A 207 -3.83 10.76 -9.49
CA THR A 207 -4.39 12.00 -8.94
C THR A 207 -4.17 12.05 -7.43
N VAL A 208 -4.56 13.16 -6.81
CA VAL A 208 -4.54 13.29 -5.34
C VAL A 208 -5.94 13.09 -4.80
N THR A 209 -6.09 12.22 -3.82
CA THR A 209 -7.31 12.07 -3.02
C THR A 209 -7.09 12.68 -1.64
N ASP A 210 -8.06 13.44 -1.15
CA ASP A 210 -8.15 13.88 0.23
C ASP A 210 -9.04 12.93 1.01
N ILE A 211 -8.51 12.39 2.10
CA ILE A 211 -9.21 11.45 2.97
C ILE A 211 -9.74 12.24 4.16
N VAL A 212 -11.05 12.48 4.14
CA VAL A 212 -11.74 13.24 5.18
C VAL A 212 -12.39 12.28 6.16
N THR A 213 -11.99 12.37 7.42
CA THR A 213 -12.54 11.59 8.53
C THR A 213 -13.03 12.57 9.62
N GLU A 214 -14.07 12.19 10.37
CA GLU A 214 -14.52 12.99 11.54
C GLU A 214 -13.49 12.94 12.67
N ASP A 215 -12.79 11.79 12.79
CA ASP A 215 -11.71 11.55 13.74
C ASP A 215 -10.46 11.02 13.02
N TRP A 216 -9.58 10.34 13.76
CA TRP A 216 -8.41 9.68 13.23
C TRP A 216 -8.76 8.60 12.19
N TYR A 217 -7.99 8.52 11.07
CA TYR A 217 -8.18 7.51 10.02
C TYR A 217 -7.77 6.12 10.53
N SER A 218 -8.65 5.50 11.32
CA SER A 218 -8.51 4.18 11.92
C SER A 218 -8.77 3.06 10.91
N TYR A 219 -8.59 1.80 11.35
CA TYR A 219 -8.98 0.61 10.57
C TYR A 219 -10.47 0.66 10.20
N ASP A 220 -11.33 0.96 11.17
CA ASP A 220 -12.78 1.03 10.97
C ASP A 220 -13.15 2.13 9.97
N ALA A 221 -12.47 3.30 10.05
CA ALA A 221 -12.65 4.39 9.10
C ALA A 221 -12.22 4.03 7.67
N LYS A 222 -11.34 3.04 7.49
CA LYS A 222 -10.88 2.56 6.16
C LYS A 222 -11.86 1.59 5.50
N TYR A 223 -12.54 0.76 6.28
CA TYR A 223 -13.24 -0.41 5.76
C TYR A 223 -14.74 -0.45 6.11
N GLU A 224 -15.21 0.32 7.08
CA GLU A 224 -16.64 0.44 7.37
C GLU A 224 -17.33 1.43 6.43
N ASN A 225 -18.58 1.13 6.07
CA ASN A 225 -19.40 2.04 5.25
C ASN A 225 -19.64 3.35 5.98
N GLY A 226 -19.12 4.46 5.41
CA GLY A 226 -19.26 5.80 5.96
C GLY A 226 -18.14 6.22 6.92
N GLY A 227 -17.11 5.40 7.13
CA GLY A 227 -15.98 5.70 8.01
C GLY A 227 -15.03 6.79 7.48
N SER A 228 -14.95 6.99 6.18
CA SER A 228 -14.21 8.07 5.54
C SER A 228 -14.90 8.58 4.29
N LYS A 229 -14.68 9.87 3.97
CA LYS A 229 -15.13 10.49 2.71
C LYS A 229 -13.90 10.77 1.84
N HIS A 230 -13.92 10.30 0.59
CA HIS A 230 -12.89 10.56 -0.38
C HIS A 230 -13.27 11.73 -1.28
N VAL A 231 -12.42 12.76 -1.32
CA VAL A 231 -12.59 13.90 -2.24
C VAL A 231 -11.57 13.76 -3.36
N ILE A 232 -12.05 13.48 -4.57
CA ILE A 232 -11.25 13.20 -5.77
C ILE A 232 -11.69 14.10 -6.93
N PRO A 233 -10.81 14.96 -7.48
CA PRO A 233 -9.47 15.27 -6.97
C PRO A 233 -9.55 16.05 -5.66
N ALA A 234 -8.49 16.02 -4.86
CA ALA A 234 -8.40 16.79 -3.64
C ALA A 234 -8.54 18.29 -3.92
N ASN A 235 -9.38 18.96 -3.13
CA ASN A 235 -9.52 20.41 -3.19
C ASN A 235 -8.42 21.09 -2.34
N ILE A 236 -7.24 21.24 -2.94
CA ILE A 236 -6.03 21.81 -2.35
C ILE A 236 -5.35 22.78 -3.31
N PRO A 237 -4.45 23.66 -2.84
CA PRO A 237 -3.68 24.53 -3.71
C PRO A 237 -2.92 23.74 -4.79
N LYS A 238 -2.86 24.27 -6.01
CA LYS A 238 -2.26 23.62 -7.18
C LYS A 238 -0.81 23.18 -6.93
N ASP A 239 -0.04 24.00 -6.27
CA ASP A 239 1.37 23.72 -5.97
C ASP A 239 1.56 22.57 -4.96
N ILE A 240 0.63 22.40 -4.00
CA ILE A 240 0.60 21.25 -3.09
C ILE A 240 0.18 20.00 -3.87
N PHE A 241 -0.83 20.11 -4.75
CA PHE A 241 -1.28 19.01 -5.60
C PHE A 241 -0.13 18.47 -6.47
N GLU A 242 0.60 19.35 -7.15
CA GLU A 242 1.74 18.99 -7.97
C GLU A 242 2.90 18.38 -7.16
N LEU A 243 3.13 18.86 -5.94
CA LEU A 243 4.12 18.27 -5.02
C LEU A 243 3.73 16.86 -4.59
N CYS A 244 2.45 16.61 -4.26
CA CYS A 244 1.98 15.27 -3.93
C CYS A 244 2.24 14.27 -5.07
N LEU A 245 1.91 14.64 -6.31
CA LEU A 245 2.18 13.81 -7.49
C LEU A 245 3.67 13.54 -7.67
N SER A 246 4.49 14.60 -7.56
CA SER A 246 5.95 14.51 -7.68
C SER A 246 6.57 13.64 -6.59
N TYR A 247 6.13 13.79 -5.35
CA TYR A 247 6.66 13.04 -4.22
C TYR A 247 6.25 11.57 -4.28
N ALA A 248 5.01 11.25 -4.67
CA ALA A 248 4.56 9.88 -4.87
C ALA A 248 5.38 9.17 -5.96
N MET A 249 5.61 9.85 -7.10
CA MET A 249 6.45 9.32 -8.17
C MET A 249 7.89 9.08 -7.70
N LYS A 250 8.45 10.03 -6.97
CA LYS A 250 9.81 9.93 -6.43
C LYS A 250 9.94 8.82 -5.39
N ALA A 251 8.94 8.65 -4.53
CA ALA A 251 8.88 7.55 -3.57
C ALA A 251 8.83 6.19 -4.27
N HIS A 252 7.96 6.04 -5.27
CA HIS A 252 7.86 4.85 -6.11
C HIS A 252 9.21 4.48 -6.74
N GLN A 253 9.89 5.45 -7.33
CA GLN A 253 11.20 5.26 -7.97
C GLN A 253 12.31 4.95 -6.95
N SER A 254 12.31 5.63 -5.80
CA SER A 254 13.37 5.49 -4.79
C SER A 254 13.43 4.09 -4.17
N LEU A 255 12.30 3.39 -4.12
CA LEU A 255 12.22 2.00 -3.65
C LEU A 255 12.31 0.98 -4.79
N GLY A 256 12.46 1.41 -6.05
CA GLY A 256 12.48 0.50 -7.20
C GLY A 256 11.15 -0.22 -7.41
N CYS A 257 10.03 0.42 -7.09
CA CYS A 257 8.70 -0.17 -7.25
C CYS A 257 8.30 -0.31 -8.71
N ARG A 258 7.35 -1.22 -8.97
CA ARG A 258 6.67 -1.41 -10.25
C ARG A 258 5.17 -1.67 -10.04
N GLY A 259 4.43 -1.80 -11.14
CA GLY A 259 2.99 -2.00 -11.11
C GLY A 259 2.29 -0.81 -10.48
N VAL A 260 1.52 -1.04 -9.43
CA VAL A 260 0.82 0.02 -8.70
C VAL A 260 1.36 0.16 -7.28
N THR A 261 1.50 1.42 -6.84
CA THR A 261 1.80 1.77 -5.45
C THR A 261 0.87 2.90 -5.00
N ARG A 262 0.73 3.07 -3.68
CA ARG A 262 0.02 4.21 -3.09
C ARG A 262 0.90 4.85 -2.03
N SER A 263 1.14 6.14 -2.18
CA SER A 263 1.85 6.96 -1.19
C SER A 263 0.87 7.78 -0.39
N ASP A 264 0.98 7.72 0.94
CA ASP A 264 0.13 8.44 1.87
C ASP A 264 0.91 9.60 2.50
N PHE A 265 0.24 10.76 2.67
CA PHE A 265 0.84 12.01 3.11
C PHE A 265 0.05 12.65 4.25
N ARG A 266 0.75 13.40 5.11
CA ARG A 266 0.15 14.39 6.01
C ARG A 266 0.53 15.79 5.56
N TRP A 267 -0.45 16.68 5.52
CA TRP A 267 -0.24 18.05 5.12
C TRP A 267 -0.79 19.03 6.17
N ASN A 268 0.12 19.76 6.80
CA ASN A 268 -0.23 20.91 7.63
C ASN A 268 -0.42 22.14 6.76
N GLU A 269 -1.67 22.55 6.55
CA GLU A 269 -2.05 23.67 5.67
C GLU A 269 -1.41 24.99 6.09
N GLU A 270 -1.25 25.21 7.40
CA GLU A 270 -0.67 26.46 7.94
C GLU A 270 0.80 26.66 7.52
N LYS A 271 1.50 25.57 7.21
CA LYS A 271 2.92 25.57 6.79
C LYS A 271 3.12 25.53 5.27
N GLY A 272 2.03 25.55 4.50
CA GLY A 272 2.11 25.45 3.05
C GLY A 272 2.92 24.25 2.59
N LYS A 273 3.90 24.46 1.68
CA LYS A 273 4.75 23.38 1.11
C LYS A 273 5.62 22.68 2.14
N GLU A 274 6.10 23.39 3.14
CA GLU A 274 6.93 22.85 4.21
C GLU A 274 6.15 21.97 5.19
N GLY A 275 4.81 22.04 5.11
CA GLY A 275 3.90 21.21 5.90
C GLY A 275 3.56 19.87 5.27
N LEU A 276 4.01 19.55 4.07
CA LEU A 276 3.72 18.31 3.37
C LEU A 276 4.80 17.25 3.67
N TYR A 277 4.38 16.11 4.22
CA TYR A 277 5.25 14.99 4.59
C TYR A 277 4.72 13.68 4.02
N ILE A 278 5.61 12.82 3.52
CA ILE A 278 5.26 11.43 3.20
C ILE A 278 5.25 10.59 4.47
N LEU A 279 4.17 9.79 4.63
CA LEU A 279 4.00 8.85 5.74
C LEU A 279 4.59 7.48 5.42
N GLU A 280 4.15 6.92 4.28
CA GLU A 280 4.49 5.57 3.85
C GLU A 280 4.19 5.39 2.36
N LEU A 281 4.70 4.30 1.80
CA LEU A 281 4.33 3.81 0.48
C LEU A 281 3.88 2.36 0.61
N ASN A 282 2.69 2.07 0.07
CA ASN A 282 2.12 0.74 0.01
C ASN A 282 2.34 0.14 -1.38
N THR A 283 2.96 -1.05 -1.44
CA THR A 283 3.26 -1.77 -2.70
C THR A 283 2.16 -2.73 -3.13
N GLN A 284 1.17 -2.98 -2.24
CA GLN A 284 0.04 -3.88 -2.48
C GLN A 284 -1.27 -3.21 -2.05
N PRO A 285 -1.64 -2.05 -2.65
CA PRO A 285 -2.83 -1.33 -2.22
C PRO A 285 -4.11 -2.10 -2.55
N GLY A 286 -5.16 -1.88 -1.75
CA GLY A 286 -6.48 -2.47 -1.97
C GLY A 286 -7.06 -2.16 -3.35
N MET A 287 -7.76 -3.16 -3.92
CA MET A 287 -8.34 -3.11 -5.26
C MET A 287 -9.85 -3.38 -5.25
N THR A 288 -10.52 -3.18 -4.12
CA THR A 288 -11.99 -3.24 -4.04
C THR A 288 -12.62 -2.02 -4.72
N LYS A 289 -13.92 -2.06 -4.96
CA LYS A 289 -14.66 -0.96 -5.63
C LYS A 289 -14.58 0.37 -4.88
N THR A 290 -14.38 0.32 -3.56
CA THR A 290 -14.27 1.49 -2.67
C THR A 290 -12.83 1.77 -2.25
N SER A 291 -11.86 1.08 -2.84
CA SER A 291 -10.45 1.32 -2.56
C SER A 291 -9.93 2.53 -3.31
N LEU A 292 -9.01 3.26 -2.69
CA LEU A 292 -8.45 4.53 -3.17
C LEU A 292 -7.82 4.43 -4.57
N VAL A 293 -7.14 3.31 -4.87
CA VAL A 293 -6.49 3.14 -6.19
C VAL A 293 -7.51 2.98 -7.31
N PRO A 294 -8.52 2.09 -7.26
CA PRO A 294 -9.58 2.03 -8.26
C PRO A 294 -10.36 3.33 -8.42
N GLU A 295 -10.61 4.08 -7.33
CA GLU A 295 -11.28 5.37 -7.40
C GLU A 295 -10.43 6.41 -8.16
N GLN A 296 -9.14 6.50 -7.87
CA GLN A 296 -8.21 7.37 -8.59
C GLN A 296 -8.05 6.98 -10.06
N ALA A 297 -7.95 5.68 -10.35
CA ALA A 297 -7.90 5.15 -11.70
C ALA A 297 -9.16 5.55 -12.49
N LYS A 298 -10.34 5.35 -11.91
CA LYS A 298 -11.62 5.74 -12.49
C LYS A 298 -11.70 7.24 -12.79
N TYR A 299 -11.19 8.07 -11.87
CA TYR A 299 -11.15 9.52 -12.08
C TYR A 299 -10.34 9.92 -13.32
N VAL A 300 -9.23 9.23 -13.61
CA VAL A 300 -8.40 9.48 -14.80
C VAL A 300 -8.85 8.68 -16.02
N GLY A 301 -10.03 8.02 -15.98
CA GLY A 301 -10.62 7.32 -17.10
C GLY A 301 -10.20 5.86 -17.26
N LEU A 302 -9.59 5.24 -16.25
CA LEU A 302 -9.24 3.82 -16.22
C LEU A 302 -10.27 3.07 -15.37
N ASP A 303 -10.99 2.13 -15.94
CA ASP A 303 -11.84 1.22 -15.18
C ASP A 303 -11.02 0.08 -14.52
N LEU A 304 -11.65 -0.69 -13.64
CA LEU A 304 -10.98 -1.78 -12.92
C LEU A 304 -10.45 -2.87 -13.89
N PRO A 305 -11.17 -3.30 -14.95
CA PRO A 305 -10.62 -4.19 -15.96
C PRO A 305 -9.33 -3.65 -16.61
N GLN A 306 -9.30 -2.38 -17.00
CA GLN A 306 -8.10 -1.79 -17.60
C GLN A 306 -6.95 -1.71 -16.60
N LEU A 307 -7.23 -1.36 -15.33
CA LEU A 307 -6.24 -1.33 -14.26
C LEU A 307 -5.62 -2.73 -14.04
N CYS A 308 -6.45 -3.77 -13.94
CA CYS A 308 -5.98 -5.16 -13.82
C CYS A 308 -5.14 -5.59 -15.04
N LEU A 309 -5.58 -5.22 -16.24
CA LEU A 309 -4.84 -5.53 -17.46
C LEU A 309 -3.47 -4.87 -17.50
N ASP A 310 -3.36 -3.62 -17.06
CA ASP A 310 -2.09 -2.90 -17.02
C ASP A 310 -1.12 -3.53 -16.01
N LEU A 311 -1.63 -4.04 -14.88
CA LEU A 311 -0.84 -4.82 -13.93
C LEU A 311 -0.41 -6.18 -14.49
N ILE A 312 -1.29 -6.90 -15.20
CA ILE A 312 -0.96 -8.17 -15.85
C ILE A 312 0.12 -7.97 -16.93
N LYS A 313 0.05 -6.88 -17.69
CA LYS A 313 1.04 -6.56 -18.72
C LYS A 313 2.42 -6.21 -18.14
N ASP A 314 2.45 -5.59 -16.96
CA ASP A 314 3.69 -5.24 -16.24
C ASP A 314 4.29 -6.43 -15.48
N ALA A 315 3.51 -7.50 -15.28
CA ALA A 315 3.94 -8.68 -14.52
C ALA A 315 5.25 -9.26 -15.05
N SER A 316 6.19 -9.54 -14.15
CA SER A 316 7.53 -10.05 -14.51
C SER A 316 8.20 -10.71 -13.32
N CYS A 317 9.29 -11.45 -13.59
CA CYS A 317 10.28 -11.94 -12.64
C CYS A 317 11.64 -11.27 -12.89
N ASN A 318 12.60 -11.56 -12.04
CA ASN A 318 14.01 -11.16 -12.19
C ASN A 318 14.20 -9.63 -12.26
N LYS A 319 13.57 -8.92 -11.33
CA LYS A 319 13.77 -7.49 -11.17
C LYS A 319 14.20 -7.12 -9.75
#